data_5712d8b4505052b800c8d908b0888fa8
#
_entry.id   5712d8b4505052b800c8d908b0888fa8
#
_cell.length_a   1.000
_cell.length_b   1.000
_cell.length_c   1.000
_cell.angle_alpha   90.00
_cell.angle_beta   90.00
_cell.angle_gamma   90.00
#
_symmetry.space_group_name_H-M   'P 1'
#
loop_
_entity.id
_entity.type
_entity.pdbx_description
1 polymer ?
#
loop_
_entity_poly.entity_id
_entity_poly.type
_entity_poly.pdbx_seq_one_letter_code
_entity_poly.pdbx_strand_id
1 'polypeptide(L)'
;VIINIIKNATESIDTHGKVIIRTSSAPLMLEIGDTGKGISKEVESKLFSPFFSTKPNGQGIGLIFIREVLMKHGCTFSLRTYPDGITRFKIFF
;
A
#
# COMPACT_ATOMS: atom_id res chain seq x y z
N VAL A 1 -5.82 4.09 -9.27
CA VAL A 1 -5.13 4.04 -7.97
C VAL A 1 -5.55 2.80 -7.17
N ILE A 2 -6.83 2.59 -6.98
CA ILE A 2 -7.33 1.46 -6.18
C ILE A 2 -6.89 0.12 -6.79
N ILE A 3 -7.02 -0.04 -8.09
CA ILE A 3 -6.58 -1.26 -8.78
C ILE A 3 -5.10 -1.51 -8.56
N ASN A 4 -4.28 -0.47 -8.62
CA ASN A 4 -2.84 -0.59 -8.41
C ASN A 4 -2.50 -0.99 -6.97
N ILE A 5 -3.24 -0.47 -5.99
CA ILE A 5 -3.04 -0.83 -4.58
C ILE A 5 -3.40 -2.30 -4.35
N ILE A 6 -4.53 -2.75 -4.88
CA ILE A 6 -4.97 -4.14 -4.76
C ILE A 6 -3.98 -5.07 -5.45
N LYS A 7 -3.50 -4.70 -6.63
CA LYS A 7 -2.50 -5.47 -7.35
C LYS A 7 -1.21 -5.61 -6.52
N ASN A 8 -0.73 -4.53 -5.92
CA ASN A 8 0.45 -4.58 -5.06
C ASN A 8 0.23 -5.49 -3.87
N ALA A 9 -0.96 -5.44 -3.26
CA ALA A 9 -1.30 -6.31 -2.13
C ALA A 9 -1.29 -7.78 -2.54
N THR A 10 -1.88 -8.13 -3.68
CA THR A 10 -1.90 -9.52 -4.15
C THR A 10 -0.52 -10.02 -4.52
N GLU A 11 0.32 -9.17 -5.09
CA GLU A 11 1.68 -9.54 -5.46
C GLU A 11 2.59 -9.80 -4.25
N SER A 12 2.24 -9.27 -3.07
CA SER A 12 3.00 -9.53 -1.85
C SER A 12 2.70 -10.91 -1.24
N ILE A 13 1.64 -11.57 -1.70
CA ILE A 13 1.19 -12.86 -1.20
C ILE A 13 1.73 -13.96 -2.12
N ASP A 14 2.52 -14.90 -1.55
CA ASP A 14 3.13 -15.96 -2.36
C ASP A 14 2.16 -17.09 -2.71
N THR A 15 1.58 -17.76 -1.72
CA THR A 15 0.73 -18.94 -1.96
C THR A 15 -0.65 -18.80 -1.34
N HIS A 16 -0.73 -18.55 -0.04
CA HIS A 16 -1.98 -18.41 0.69
C HIS A 16 -2.00 -17.09 1.43
N GLY A 17 -3.11 -16.42 1.37
CA GLY A 17 -3.26 -15.17 2.08
C GLY A 17 -4.57 -14.49 1.75
N LYS A 18 -4.74 -13.30 2.29
CA LYS A 18 -5.97 -12.53 2.15
C LYS A 18 -5.66 -11.09 1.82
N VAL A 19 -6.53 -10.49 1.02
CA VAL A 19 -6.61 -9.04 0.82
C VAL A 19 -7.91 -8.60 1.46
N ILE A 20 -7.83 -7.68 2.40
CA ILE A 20 -8.96 -7.22 3.20
C ILE A 20 -9.21 -5.76 2.88
N ILE A 21 -10.45 -5.44 2.49
CA ILE A 21 -10.83 -4.06 2.17
C ILE A 21 -11.84 -3.60 3.23
N ARG A 22 -11.54 -2.48 3.88
CA ARG A 22 -12.39 -1.88 4.90
C ARG A 22 -12.64 -0.42 4.57
N THR A 23 -13.81 0.05 4.96
CA THR A 23 -14.16 1.46 4.86
C THR A 23 -14.62 1.98 6.21
N SER A 24 -14.46 3.29 6.41
CA SER A 24 -14.92 3.97 7.60
C SER A 24 -15.54 5.30 7.17
N SER A 25 -16.54 5.79 7.94
CA SER A 25 -17.18 7.07 7.65
C SER A 25 -16.78 8.18 8.62
N ALA A 26 -16.14 7.81 9.75
CA ALA A 26 -15.72 8.79 10.76
C ALA A 26 -14.41 8.36 11.41
N PRO A 27 -13.23 8.69 10.83
CA PRO A 27 -13.02 9.50 9.62
C PRO A 27 -13.36 8.74 8.34
N LEU A 28 -13.58 9.47 7.26
CA LEU A 28 -13.80 8.84 5.95
C LEU A 28 -12.48 8.24 5.47
N MET A 29 -12.43 6.94 5.39
CA MET A 29 -11.20 6.19 5.14
C MET A 29 -11.46 4.93 4.33
N LEU A 30 -10.52 4.60 3.45
CA LEU A 30 -10.45 3.32 2.77
C LEU A 30 -9.17 2.62 3.19
N GLU A 31 -9.27 1.37 3.64
CA GLU A 31 -8.12 0.58 4.05
C GLU A 31 -8.05 -0.68 3.18
N ILE A 32 -6.87 -0.95 2.64
CA ILE A 32 -6.59 -2.19 1.89
C ILE A 32 -5.45 -2.89 2.62
N GLY A 33 -5.79 -4.01 3.27
CA GLY A 33 -4.83 -4.81 4.03
C GLY A 33 -4.48 -6.09 3.32
N ASP A 34 -3.27 -6.61 3.55
CA ASP A 34 -2.86 -7.90 3.03
C ASP A 34 -2.05 -8.67 4.07
N THR A 35 -2.09 -9.99 3.97
CA THR A 35 -1.37 -10.89 4.86
C THR A 35 -0.07 -11.40 4.22
N GLY A 36 0.48 -10.66 3.26
CA GLY A 36 1.69 -11.02 2.55
C GLY A 36 2.97 -10.90 3.39
N LYS A 37 4.09 -10.80 2.71
CA LYS A 37 5.41 -10.82 3.35
C LYS A 37 5.71 -9.62 4.25
N GLY A 38 4.94 -8.56 4.13
CA GLY A 38 5.14 -7.36 4.94
C GLY A 38 6.25 -6.45 4.44
N ILE A 39 6.43 -5.35 5.15
CA ILE A 39 7.39 -4.31 4.82
C ILE A 39 8.18 -3.97 6.08
N SER A 40 9.52 -3.99 6.00
CA SER A 40 10.36 -3.56 7.11
C SER A 40 10.31 -2.04 7.25
N LYS A 41 10.67 -1.53 8.42
CA LYS A 41 10.72 -0.07 8.63
C LYS A 41 11.72 0.62 7.71
N GLU A 42 12.82 -0.06 7.40
CA GLU A 42 13.81 0.47 6.48
C GLU A 42 13.25 0.64 5.08
N VAL A 43 12.53 -0.37 4.58
CA VAL A 43 11.87 -0.31 3.28
C VAL A 43 10.74 0.70 3.30
N GLU A 44 9.97 0.76 4.39
CA GLU A 44 8.84 1.67 4.55
C GLU A 44 9.22 3.13 4.28
N SER A 45 10.41 3.55 4.76
CA SER A 45 10.87 4.91 4.57
C SER A 45 11.20 5.26 3.12
N LYS A 46 11.35 4.25 2.24
CA LYS A 46 11.76 4.43 0.84
C LYS A 46 10.65 4.13 -0.16
N LEU A 47 9.50 3.66 0.29
CA LEU A 47 8.46 3.12 -0.61
C LEU A 47 7.97 4.09 -1.68
N PHE A 48 7.93 5.37 -1.37
CA PHE A 48 7.43 6.38 -2.31
C PHE A 48 8.56 7.15 -3.01
N SER A 49 9.80 6.66 -2.88
CA SER A 49 10.92 7.23 -3.61
C SER A 49 10.88 6.78 -5.08
N PRO A 50 11.27 7.66 -6.02
CA PRO A 50 11.30 7.28 -7.43
C PRO A 50 12.20 6.08 -7.67
N PHE A 51 11.74 5.16 -8.52
CA PHE A 51 12.48 3.97 -8.96
C PHE A 51 12.81 2.97 -7.86
N PHE A 52 12.29 3.15 -6.63
CA PHE A 52 12.43 2.14 -5.60
C PHE A 52 11.42 1.01 -5.81
N SER A 53 11.88 -0.25 -5.78
CA SER A 53 11.00 -1.41 -5.84
C SER A 53 11.68 -2.61 -5.19
N THR A 54 10.88 -3.43 -4.47
CA THR A 54 11.33 -4.71 -3.94
C THR A 54 11.00 -5.86 -4.90
N LYS A 55 10.34 -5.58 -6.02
CA LYS A 55 9.96 -6.58 -7.01
C LYS A 55 11.07 -6.76 -8.03
N PRO A 56 11.42 -8.01 -8.40
CA PRO A 56 12.50 -8.26 -9.37
C PRO A 56 12.31 -7.54 -10.71
N ASN A 57 11.06 -7.43 -11.17
CA ASN A 57 10.73 -6.79 -12.45
C ASN A 57 10.04 -5.44 -12.27
N GLY A 58 10.04 -4.92 -11.04
CA GLY A 58 9.39 -3.64 -10.75
C GLY A 58 10.23 -2.47 -11.22
N GLN A 59 9.58 -1.43 -11.73
CA GLN A 59 10.25 -0.22 -12.18
C GLN A 59 10.33 0.85 -11.09
N GLY A 60 9.67 0.63 -9.96
CA GLY A 60 9.68 1.57 -8.84
C GLY A 60 8.89 2.84 -9.06
N ILE A 61 7.96 2.84 -10.01
CA ILE A 61 7.14 4.01 -10.30
C ILE A 61 5.67 3.87 -9.89
N GLY A 62 5.22 2.65 -9.56
CA GLY A 62 3.82 2.40 -9.23
C GLY A 62 3.35 3.17 -7.99
N LEU A 63 4.12 3.10 -6.91
CA LEU A 63 3.76 3.79 -5.67
C LEU A 63 3.91 5.31 -5.79
N ILE A 64 4.90 5.80 -6.51
CA ILE A 64 5.02 7.25 -6.70
C ILE A 64 3.84 7.80 -7.52
N PHE A 65 3.35 7.03 -8.49
CA PHE A 65 2.15 7.39 -9.22
C PHE A 65 0.93 7.49 -8.31
N ILE A 66 0.74 6.49 -7.43
CA ILE A 66 -0.34 6.50 -6.45
C ILE A 66 -0.24 7.73 -5.54
N ARG A 67 0.95 8.03 -5.04
CA ARG A 67 1.20 9.19 -4.21
C ARG A 67 0.79 10.49 -4.91
N GLU A 68 1.20 10.67 -6.16
CA GLU A 68 0.89 11.88 -6.91
C GLU A 68 -0.62 12.05 -7.12
N VAL A 69 -1.32 10.99 -7.46
CA VAL A 69 -2.77 11.05 -7.65
C VAL A 69 -3.48 11.39 -6.35
N LEU A 70 -3.12 10.73 -5.25
CA LEU A 70 -3.75 10.98 -3.95
C LEU A 70 -3.50 12.40 -3.47
N MET A 71 -2.30 12.92 -3.64
CA MET A 71 -1.97 14.29 -3.24
C MET A 71 -2.77 15.31 -4.05
N LYS A 72 -2.95 15.08 -5.34
CA LYS A 72 -3.76 15.96 -6.19
C LYS A 72 -5.22 16.00 -5.78
N HIS A 73 -5.72 14.94 -5.16
CA HIS A 73 -7.10 14.86 -4.67
C HIS A 73 -7.23 15.30 -3.21
N GLY A 74 -6.17 15.80 -2.60
CA GLY A 74 -6.20 16.26 -1.22
C GLY A 74 -6.31 15.15 -0.19
N CYS A 75 -5.94 13.92 -0.55
CA CYS A 75 -5.99 12.78 0.36
C CYS A 75 -4.68 12.63 1.11
N THR A 76 -4.76 12.13 2.35
CA THR A 76 -3.58 11.64 3.06
C THR A 76 -3.59 10.11 3.05
N PHE A 77 -2.43 9.51 3.23
CA PHE A 77 -2.32 8.06 3.12
C PHE A 77 -1.12 7.55 3.93
N SER A 78 -1.16 6.25 4.24
CA SER A 78 -0.03 5.57 4.87
C SER A 78 0.04 4.14 4.38
N LEU A 79 1.24 3.56 4.37
CA LEU A 79 1.48 2.16 4.02
C LEU A 79 2.52 1.62 4.98
N ARG A 80 2.11 0.64 5.79
CA ARG A 80 3.02 0.00 6.76
C ARG A 80 2.53 -1.38 7.16
N THR A 81 3.44 -2.20 7.68
CA THR A 81 3.09 -3.47 8.31
C THR A 81 2.91 -3.24 9.81
N TYR A 82 1.77 -3.69 10.34
CA TYR A 82 1.42 -3.54 11.73
C TYR A 82 1.93 -4.73 12.56
N PRO A 83 1.93 -4.61 13.89
CA PRO A 83 2.40 -5.70 14.76
C PRO A 83 1.65 -7.02 14.59
N ASP A 84 0.43 -7.01 14.08
CA ASP A 84 -0.35 -8.22 13.79
C ASP A 84 0.11 -8.92 12.49
N GLY A 85 1.12 -8.38 11.81
CA GLY A 85 1.64 -8.95 10.56
C GLY A 85 0.89 -8.52 9.32
N ILE A 86 -0.15 -7.71 9.45
CA ILE A 86 -0.93 -7.24 8.31
C ILE A 86 -0.38 -5.92 7.80
N THR A 87 -0.12 -5.87 6.49
CA THR A 87 0.31 -4.64 5.81
C THR A 87 -0.93 -3.89 5.38
N ARG A 88 -1.06 -2.62 5.78
CA ARG A 88 -2.24 -1.82 5.51
C ARG A 88 -1.89 -0.56 4.74
N PHE A 89 -2.60 -0.35 3.65
CA PHE A 89 -2.60 0.91 2.90
C PHE A 89 -3.88 1.65 3.28
N LYS A 90 -3.74 2.76 3.97
CA LYS A 90 -4.87 3.57 4.42
C LYS A 90 -4.92 4.87 3.65
N ILE A 91 -6.11 5.23 3.17
CA ILE A 91 -6.35 6.49 2.47
C ILE A 91 -7.41 7.25 3.26
N PHE A 92 -7.07 8.49 3.65
CA PHE A 92 -7.99 9.39 4.36
C PHE A 92 -8.41 10.49 3.40
N PHE A 93 -9.68 10.59 3.18
CA PHE A 93 -10.28 11.54 2.23
C PHE A 93 -10.56 12.91 2.83
#